data_88d1cb3312a9f3c418ebf597197055bd
#
_entry.id   88d1cb3312a9f3c418ebf597197055bd
#
_cell.length_a   1.000
_cell.length_b   1.000
_cell.length_c   1.000
_cell.angle_alpha   90.00
_cell.angle_beta   90.00
_cell.angle_gamma   90.00
#
_symmetry.space_group_name_H-M   'P 1'
#
loop_
_entity.id
_entity.type
_entity.pdbx_description
1 polymer ?
#
loop_
_entity_poly.entity_id
_entity_poly.type
_entity_poly.pdbx_seq_one_letter_code
_entity_poly.pdbx_strand_id
1 'polypeptide(L)'
;MENQENDVYILDSYGLIFRCYFAFINRPLLNSSGQNISALFGFFRNIKSVLEHYKPKYFFAAMDSKTKTFRHEKFPEYKATRNKTPDDLHAQIPWIQEILDEIGIPVLQCDGYEADDVIATVVKKCRESGRNCKILTGDKDLMQLVDENTKILKPDSAGFWKLTDAEGVKAEWGVPPEQLKDLLSLYGDSADNIPGVKIGRASCRERV
;
A
#
# COMPACT_ATOMS: atom_id res chain seq x y z
N MET A 1 -5.17 11.59 -24.98
CA MET A 1 -4.10 11.30 -23.96
C MET A 1 -4.37 12.26 -22.82
N GLU A 2 -4.84 11.73 -21.68
CA GLU A 2 -5.01 12.54 -20.46
C GLU A 2 -3.67 13.18 -20.11
N ASN A 3 -3.74 14.44 -19.69
CA ASN A 3 -2.55 15.27 -19.41
C ASN A 3 -1.85 14.73 -18.14
N GLN A 4 -0.96 13.75 -18.30
CA GLN A 4 -0.26 13.05 -17.21
C GLN A 4 0.76 13.94 -16.49
N GLU A 5 1.06 15.13 -17.00
CA GLU A 5 2.09 16.02 -16.44
C GLU A 5 1.78 16.52 -15.02
N ASN A 6 0.52 16.48 -14.60
CA ASN A 6 0.08 16.97 -13.28
C ASN A 6 -0.39 15.86 -12.33
N ASP A 7 -0.24 14.60 -12.73
CA ASP A 7 -0.61 13.47 -11.90
C ASP A 7 0.36 13.34 -10.71
N VAL A 8 -0.21 13.10 -9.53
CA VAL A 8 0.53 12.81 -8.30
C VAL A 8 0.58 11.30 -8.12
N TYR A 9 1.76 10.77 -7.92
CA TYR A 9 1.97 9.35 -7.63
C TYR A 9 2.37 9.19 -6.17
N ILE A 10 1.69 8.32 -5.44
CA ILE A 10 2.01 8.01 -4.05
C ILE A 10 2.15 6.51 -3.86
N LEU A 11 3.28 6.08 -3.33
CA LEU A 11 3.61 4.69 -3.08
C LEU A 11 3.29 4.32 -1.63
N ASP A 12 2.52 3.27 -1.43
CA ASP A 12 2.44 2.52 -0.19
C ASP A 12 3.73 1.70 -0.03
N SER A 13 4.65 2.22 0.78
CA SER A 13 6.00 1.66 0.85
C SER A 13 6.04 0.32 1.56
N TYR A 14 5.35 0.17 2.70
CA TYR A 14 5.43 -1.07 3.47
C TYR A 14 4.81 -2.25 2.72
N GLY A 15 3.68 -2.07 2.06
CA GLY A 15 3.07 -3.11 1.23
C GLY A 15 4.05 -3.61 0.15
N LEU A 16 4.77 -2.70 -0.51
CA LEU A 16 5.78 -3.08 -1.50
C LEU A 16 7.03 -3.71 -0.87
N ILE A 17 7.54 -3.19 0.25
CA ILE A 17 8.70 -3.71 0.98
C ILE A 17 8.47 -5.16 1.38
N PHE A 18 7.35 -5.45 2.03
CA PHE A 18 6.97 -6.81 2.43
C PHE A 18 6.83 -7.75 1.23
N ARG A 19 6.12 -7.30 0.20
CA ARG A 19 5.98 -8.08 -1.05
C ARG A 19 7.34 -8.44 -1.65
N CYS A 20 8.26 -7.48 -1.73
CA CYS A 20 9.60 -7.70 -2.27
C CYS A 20 10.42 -8.66 -1.40
N TYR A 21 10.34 -8.53 -0.08
CA TYR A 21 11.03 -9.45 0.84
C TYR A 21 10.55 -10.90 0.65
N PHE A 22 9.23 -11.12 0.70
CA PHE A 22 8.66 -12.46 0.60
C PHE A 22 8.80 -13.07 -0.79
N ALA A 23 8.93 -12.29 -1.85
CA ALA A 23 9.22 -12.79 -3.19
C ALA A 23 10.58 -13.53 -3.26
N PHE A 24 11.52 -13.20 -2.39
CA PHE A 24 12.85 -13.83 -2.32
C PHE A 24 13.03 -14.73 -1.09
N ILE A 25 11.97 -15.05 -0.34
CA ILE A 25 12.09 -15.77 0.94
C ILE A 25 12.82 -17.10 0.81
N ASN A 26 12.62 -17.84 -0.29
CA ASN A 26 13.27 -19.11 -0.53
C ASN A 26 14.69 -18.99 -1.12
N ARG A 27 15.06 -17.82 -1.63
CA ARG A 27 16.38 -17.56 -2.23
C ARG A 27 16.73 -16.08 -2.03
N PRO A 28 17.14 -15.72 -0.81
CA PRO A 28 17.49 -14.34 -0.49
C PRO A 28 18.65 -13.80 -1.33
N LEU A 29 18.58 -12.54 -1.68
CA LEU A 29 19.70 -11.82 -2.29
C LEU A 29 20.60 -11.30 -1.18
N LEU A 30 21.87 -11.66 -1.23
CA LEU A 30 22.86 -11.24 -0.24
C LEU A 30 23.84 -10.25 -0.86
N ASN A 31 24.26 -9.25 -0.07
CA ASN A 31 25.36 -8.38 -0.42
C ASN A 31 26.72 -9.08 -0.18
N SER A 32 27.83 -8.40 -0.48
CA SER A 32 29.20 -8.92 -0.28
C SER A 32 29.53 -9.25 1.19
N SER A 33 28.80 -8.67 2.14
CA SER A 33 28.94 -8.91 3.58
C SER A 33 28.00 -10.01 4.10
N GLY A 34 27.24 -10.69 3.22
CA GLY A 34 26.31 -11.75 3.58
C GLY A 34 24.97 -11.27 4.15
N GLN A 35 24.68 -9.97 4.11
CA GLN A 35 23.42 -9.42 4.59
C GLN A 35 22.33 -9.54 3.54
N ASN A 36 21.10 -9.87 3.97
CA ASN A 36 19.93 -9.91 3.09
C ASN A 36 19.56 -8.51 2.61
N ILE A 37 19.49 -8.34 1.28
CA ILE A 37 19.10 -7.09 0.60
C ILE A 37 17.89 -7.29 -0.33
N SER A 38 17.16 -8.37 -0.15
CA SER A 38 16.05 -8.75 -1.05
C SER A 38 14.95 -7.70 -1.14
N ALA A 39 14.53 -7.16 0.00
CA ALA A 39 13.51 -6.11 0.05
C ALA A 39 14.03 -4.83 -0.61
N LEU A 40 15.24 -4.41 -0.26
CA LEU A 40 15.90 -3.23 -0.82
C LEU A 40 15.99 -3.31 -2.35
N PHE A 41 16.54 -4.41 -2.87
CA PHE A 41 16.67 -4.62 -4.31
C PHE A 41 15.32 -4.62 -5.02
N GLY A 42 14.36 -5.41 -4.51
CA GLY A 42 13.04 -5.52 -5.10
C GLY A 42 12.28 -4.18 -5.08
N PHE A 43 12.38 -3.44 -3.99
CA PHE A 43 11.74 -2.15 -3.82
C PHE A 43 12.24 -1.13 -4.87
N PHE A 44 13.55 -0.92 -4.97
CA PHE A 44 14.10 0.04 -5.93
C PHE A 44 13.98 -0.41 -7.38
N ARG A 45 14.00 -1.71 -7.65
CA ARG A 45 13.67 -2.24 -8.98
C ARG A 45 12.25 -1.86 -9.40
N ASN A 46 11.27 -1.94 -8.49
CA ASN A 46 9.89 -1.54 -8.77
C ASN A 46 9.78 -0.02 -8.95
N ILE A 47 10.40 0.79 -8.08
CA ILE A 47 10.43 2.25 -8.25
C ILE A 47 11.03 2.63 -9.60
N LYS A 48 12.18 2.05 -9.96
CA LYS A 48 12.82 2.30 -11.26
C LYS A 48 11.85 2.02 -12.40
N SER A 49 11.15 0.88 -12.38
CA SER A 49 10.15 0.53 -13.40
C SER A 49 9.03 1.57 -13.50
N VAL A 50 8.53 2.07 -12.37
CA VAL A 50 7.51 3.12 -12.34
C VAL A 50 8.03 4.43 -12.92
N LEU A 51 9.22 4.87 -12.50
CA LEU A 51 9.82 6.11 -12.97
C LEU A 51 10.11 6.08 -14.47
N GLU A 52 10.58 4.96 -15.02
CA GLU A 52 10.86 4.79 -16.43
C GLU A 52 9.59 4.74 -17.29
N HIS A 53 8.54 4.06 -16.79
CA HIS A 53 7.32 3.84 -17.55
C HIS A 53 6.38 5.04 -17.50
N TYR A 54 6.11 5.57 -16.30
CA TYR A 54 5.13 6.65 -16.09
C TYR A 54 5.74 8.04 -16.08
N LYS A 55 7.05 8.17 -15.84
CA LYS A 55 7.80 9.43 -15.76
C LYS A 55 7.09 10.49 -14.89
N PRO A 56 6.71 10.13 -13.66
CA PRO A 56 5.92 11.00 -12.79
C PRO A 56 6.70 12.27 -12.46
N LYS A 57 6.05 13.44 -12.57
CA LYS A 57 6.60 14.71 -12.11
C LYS A 57 6.53 14.85 -10.59
N TYR A 58 5.50 14.28 -9.98
CA TYR A 58 5.28 14.28 -8.54
C TYR A 58 5.17 12.83 -8.06
N PHE A 59 6.18 12.39 -7.32
CA PHE A 59 6.25 11.04 -6.76
C PHE A 59 6.62 11.11 -5.29
N PHE A 60 5.85 10.44 -4.44
CA PHE A 60 6.03 10.40 -3.00
C PHE A 60 5.98 8.96 -2.49
N ALA A 61 6.73 8.68 -1.41
CA ALA A 61 6.68 7.41 -0.70
C ALA A 61 5.99 7.63 0.66
N ALA A 62 4.85 6.95 0.91
CA ALA A 62 4.20 6.96 2.21
C ALA A 62 4.76 5.83 3.08
N MET A 63 5.03 6.12 4.35
CA MET A 63 5.51 5.15 5.33
C MET A 63 4.69 5.21 6.62
N ASP A 64 4.56 4.05 7.28
CA ASP A 64 3.92 3.97 8.59
C ASP A 64 4.75 4.68 9.66
N SER A 65 4.06 5.23 10.65
CA SER A 65 4.69 5.75 11.85
C SER A 65 5.41 4.64 12.62
N LYS A 66 6.51 5.01 13.29
CA LYS A 66 7.19 4.14 14.25
C LYS A 66 6.47 4.06 15.59
N THR A 67 5.49 4.94 15.81
CA THR A 67 4.70 5.03 17.05
C THR A 67 3.38 4.29 16.92
N LYS A 68 2.78 3.94 18.06
CA LYS A 68 1.40 3.43 18.06
C LYS A 68 0.46 4.49 17.50
N THR A 69 -0.54 4.03 16.74
CA THR A 69 -1.52 4.91 16.12
C THR A 69 -2.77 5.04 16.97
N PHE A 70 -3.61 6.03 16.68
CA PHE A 70 -4.90 6.22 17.36
C PHE A 70 -5.81 4.98 17.30
N ARG A 71 -5.59 4.08 16.32
CA ARG A 71 -6.32 2.81 16.21
C ARG A 71 -6.00 1.88 17.38
N HIS A 72 -4.74 1.84 17.82
CA HIS A 72 -4.33 1.05 18.99
C HIS A 72 -4.91 1.62 20.31
N GLU A 73 -5.14 2.94 20.37
CA GLU A 73 -5.79 3.57 21.52
C GLU A 73 -7.28 3.20 21.59
N LYS A 74 -7.96 3.20 20.45
CA LYS A 74 -9.39 2.86 20.34
C LYS A 74 -9.65 1.37 20.42
N PHE A 75 -8.76 0.54 19.93
CA PHE A 75 -8.86 -0.91 19.89
C PHE A 75 -7.49 -1.54 20.18
N PRO A 76 -7.18 -1.84 21.45
CA PRO A 76 -5.85 -2.35 21.85
C PRO A 76 -5.44 -3.65 21.16
N GLU A 77 -6.41 -4.46 20.70
CA GLU A 77 -6.17 -5.70 19.97
C GLU A 77 -5.90 -5.50 18.47
N TYR A 78 -5.94 -4.25 17.99
CA TYR A 78 -5.65 -3.92 16.59
C TYR A 78 -4.26 -4.40 16.20
N LYS A 79 -4.17 -5.18 15.13
CA LYS A 79 -2.94 -5.79 14.62
C LYS A 79 -2.19 -6.71 15.62
N ALA A 80 -2.80 -7.08 16.76
CA ALA A 80 -2.14 -7.89 17.81
C ALA A 80 -1.76 -9.29 17.32
N THR A 81 -2.43 -9.81 16.31
CA THR A 81 -2.17 -11.13 15.72
C THR A 81 -1.10 -11.12 14.61
N ARG A 82 -0.62 -9.93 14.22
CA ARG A 82 0.44 -9.82 13.19
C ARG A 82 1.75 -10.41 13.70
N ASN A 83 2.37 -11.23 12.87
CA ASN A 83 3.71 -11.73 13.14
C ASN A 83 4.71 -10.57 13.22
N LYS A 84 5.71 -10.71 14.10
CA LYS A 84 6.83 -9.75 14.16
C LYS A 84 7.52 -9.69 12.80
N THR A 85 7.85 -8.48 12.36
CA THR A 85 8.67 -8.27 11.15
C THR A 85 10.01 -8.99 11.33
N PRO A 86 10.44 -9.80 10.34
CA PRO A 86 11.75 -10.44 10.39
C PRO A 86 12.87 -9.43 10.64
N ASP A 87 13.85 -9.80 11.50
CA ASP A 87 14.88 -8.85 11.92
C ASP A 87 15.76 -8.39 10.74
N ASP A 88 16.01 -9.27 9.78
CA ASP A 88 16.76 -8.96 8.55
C ASP A 88 15.97 -8.08 7.56
N LEU A 89 14.64 -8.14 7.57
CA LEU A 89 13.80 -7.19 6.86
C LEU A 89 13.80 -5.84 7.57
N HIS A 90 13.65 -5.86 8.90
CA HIS A 90 13.67 -4.64 9.71
C HIS A 90 14.95 -3.84 9.52
N ALA A 91 16.10 -4.51 9.39
CA ALA A 91 17.39 -3.88 9.13
C ALA A 91 17.49 -3.16 7.77
N GLN A 92 16.68 -3.55 6.79
CA GLN A 92 16.68 -2.94 5.44
C GLN A 92 15.85 -1.65 5.36
N ILE A 93 14.89 -1.43 6.27
CA ILE A 93 13.98 -0.28 6.23
C ILE A 93 14.74 1.07 6.31
N PRO A 94 15.70 1.26 7.25
CA PRO A 94 16.48 2.50 7.29
C PRO A 94 17.25 2.78 6.00
N TRP A 95 17.85 1.74 5.39
CA TRP A 95 18.56 1.89 4.10
C TRP A 95 17.63 2.31 2.98
N ILE A 96 16.40 1.78 2.96
CA ILE A 96 15.39 2.19 1.97
C ILE A 96 15.05 3.68 2.15
N GLN A 97 14.87 4.14 3.40
CA GLN A 97 14.58 5.54 3.69
C GLN A 97 15.74 6.47 3.28
N GLU A 98 16.97 6.09 3.61
CA GLU A 98 18.19 6.83 3.26
C GLU A 98 18.32 6.98 1.73
N ILE A 99 18.17 5.88 0.98
CA ILE A 99 18.28 5.92 -0.48
C ILE A 99 17.13 6.74 -1.11
N LEU A 100 15.90 6.67 -0.59
CA LEU A 100 14.80 7.51 -1.06
C LEU A 100 15.13 9.00 -0.91
N ASP A 101 15.71 9.39 0.21
CA ASP A 101 16.15 10.76 0.47
C ASP A 101 17.28 11.18 -0.48
N GLU A 102 18.30 10.33 -0.66
CA GLU A 102 19.42 10.59 -1.57
C GLU A 102 19.00 10.77 -3.03
N ILE A 103 18.01 10.01 -3.50
CA ILE A 103 17.50 10.15 -4.88
C ILE A 103 16.41 11.21 -5.01
N GLY A 104 16.10 11.93 -3.94
CA GLY A 104 15.16 13.05 -3.93
C GLY A 104 13.69 12.65 -4.01
N ILE A 105 13.31 11.43 -3.56
CA ILE A 105 11.92 11.01 -3.42
C ILE A 105 11.46 11.32 -1.99
N PRO A 106 10.55 12.30 -1.79
CA PRO A 106 10.11 12.66 -0.45
C PRO A 106 9.37 11.50 0.22
N VAL A 107 9.75 11.21 1.47
CA VAL A 107 9.05 10.26 2.34
C VAL A 107 8.03 11.01 3.18
N LEU A 108 6.77 10.61 3.06
CA LEU A 108 5.66 11.16 3.83
C LEU A 108 5.33 10.20 4.98
N GLN A 109 5.47 10.69 6.20
CA GLN A 109 5.19 9.96 7.43
C GLN A 109 4.61 10.92 8.47
N CYS A 110 3.68 10.44 9.30
CA CYS A 110 3.08 11.25 10.36
C CYS A 110 2.96 10.41 11.63
N ASP A 111 3.51 10.91 12.75
CA ASP A 111 3.44 10.21 14.02
C ASP A 111 1.99 10.02 14.49
N GLY A 112 1.69 8.81 14.96
CA GLY A 112 0.34 8.45 15.39
C GLY A 112 -0.62 8.06 14.28
N TYR A 113 -0.17 8.07 13.00
CA TYR A 113 -0.97 7.71 11.83
C TYR A 113 -0.28 6.62 11.00
N GLU A 114 -1.05 5.88 10.23
CA GLU A 114 -0.55 4.87 9.29
C GLU A 114 -0.33 5.47 7.90
N ALA A 115 0.43 4.77 7.07
CA ALA A 115 0.65 5.18 5.67
C ALA A 115 -0.68 5.42 4.93
N ASP A 116 -1.71 4.62 5.22
CA ASP A 116 -3.04 4.76 4.63
C ASP A 116 -3.69 6.10 4.92
N ASP A 117 -3.52 6.63 6.15
CA ASP A 117 -4.04 7.94 6.54
C ASP A 117 -3.31 9.07 5.80
N VAL A 118 -1.99 8.90 5.62
CA VAL A 118 -1.16 9.83 4.86
C VAL A 118 -1.57 9.81 3.38
N ILE A 119 -1.73 8.63 2.79
CA ILE A 119 -2.18 8.44 1.40
C ILE A 119 -3.56 9.08 1.21
N ALA A 120 -4.52 8.78 2.10
CA ALA A 120 -5.86 9.36 2.03
C ALA A 120 -5.83 10.89 2.12
N THR A 121 -4.93 11.45 2.93
CA THR A 121 -4.75 12.90 3.05
C THR A 121 -4.19 13.50 1.76
N VAL A 122 -3.22 12.86 1.11
CA VAL A 122 -2.68 13.29 -0.19
C VAL A 122 -3.76 13.24 -1.26
N VAL A 123 -4.53 12.14 -1.33
CA VAL A 123 -5.67 12.02 -2.27
C VAL A 123 -6.66 13.14 -2.08
N LYS A 124 -7.04 13.46 -0.84
CA LYS A 124 -7.93 14.58 -0.54
C LYS A 124 -7.37 15.91 -1.05
N LYS A 125 -6.08 16.18 -0.82
CA LYS A 125 -5.43 17.41 -1.31
C LYS A 125 -5.35 17.44 -2.85
N CYS A 126 -5.17 16.31 -3.51
CA CYS A 126 -5.23 16.22 -4.97
C CYS A 126 -6.61 16.60 -5.49
N ARG A 127 -7.68 16.07 -4.89
CA ARG A 127 -9.08 16.42 -5.24
C ARG A 127 -9.33 17.92 -5.07
N GLU A 128 -8.95 18.49 -3.93
CA GLU A 128 -9.13 19.92 -3.63
C GLU A 128 -8.37 20.82 -4.61
N SER A 129 -7.28 20.35 -5.19
CA SER A 129 -6.46 21.08 -6.17
C SER A 129 -6.74 20.71 -7.62
N GLY A 130 -7.75 19.87 -7.89
CA GLY A 130 -8.11 19.44 -9.24
C GLY A 130 -7.03 18.59 -9.92
N ARG A 131 -6.23 17.85 -9.15
CA ARG A 131 -5.18 16.97 -9.65
C ARG A 131 -5.61 15.51 -9.61
N ASN A 132 -5.13 14.73 -10.56
CA ASN A 132 -5.26 13.28 -10.49
C ASN A 132 -4.25 12.69 -9.49
N CYS A 133 -4.63 11.57 -8.87
CA CYS A 133 -3.78 10.82 -7.97
C CYS A 133 -3.70 9.35 -8.41
N LYS A 134 -2.50 8.80 -8.43
CA LYS A 134 -2.26 7.37 -8.67
C LYS A 134 -1.59 6.76 -7.44
N ILE A 135 -2.31 5.86 -6.79
CA ILE A 135 -1.84 5.17 -5.58
C ILE A 135 -1.20 3.86 -6.00
N LEU A 136 0.07 3.68 -5.70
CA LEU A 136 0.80 2.44 -5.97
C LEU A 136 0.71 1.55 -4.74
N THR A 137 -0.20 0.57 -4.77
CA THR A 137 -0.44 -0.32 -3.64
C THR A 137 -1.03 -1.66 -4.08
N GLY A 138 -0.84 -2.69 -3.27
CA GLY A 138 -1.57 -3.95 -3.33
C GLY A 138 -2.68 -4.04 -2.28
N ASP A 139 -2.82 -3.03 -1.43
CA ASP A 139 -3.78 -3.05 -0.34
C ASP A 139 -5.22 -2.81 -0.85
N LYS A 140 -6.11 -3.70 -0.41
CA LYS A 140 -7.54 -3.63 -0.74
C LYS A 140 -8.22 -2.41 -0.10
N ASP A 141 -7.75 -2.01 1.08
CA ASP A 141 -8.40 -0.97 1.87
C ASP A 141 -8.29 0.40 1.21
N LEU A 142 -7.19 0.64 0.46
CA LEU A 142 -7.01 1.87 -0.30
C LEU A 142 -7.88 1.97 -1.55
N MET A 143 -8.52 0.87 -1.99
CA MET A 143 -9.43 0.89 -3.14
C MET A 143 -10.69 1.71 -2.87
N GLN A 144 -11.07 1.95 -1.60
CA GLN A 144 -12.15 2.87 -1.22
C GLN A 144 -11.87 4.33 -1.63
N LEU A 145 -10.62 4.67 -1.94
CA LEU A 145 -10.23 6.02 -2.34
C LEU A 145 -10.38 6.27 -3.85
N VAL A 146 -10.69 5.23 -4.62
CA VAL A 146 -10.81 5.32 -6.08
C VAL A 146 -12.04 6.13 -6.48
N ASP A 147 -11.84 7.06 -7.40
CA ASP A 147 -12.88 7.87 -8.03
C ASP A 147 -12.48 8.27 -9.46
N GLU A 148 -13.12 9.27 -10.03
CA GLU A 148 -12.82 9.79 -11.38
C GLU A 148 -11.35 10.28 -11.50
N ASN A 149 -10.81 10.89 -10.45
CA ASN A 149 -9.46 11.48 -10.42
C ASN A 149 -8.42 10.60 -9.74
N THR A 150 -8.85 9.61 -8.96
CA THR A 150 -7.97 8.72 -8.18
C THR A 150 -8.04 7.30 -8.71
N LYS A 151 -6.90 6.73 -9.05
CA LYS A 151 -6.78 5.34 -9.54
C LYS A 151 -5.72 4.58 -8.77
N ILE A 152 -5.87 3.27 -8.67
CA ILE A 152 -4.85 2.38 -8.08
C ILE A 152 -3.95 1.84 -9.19
N LEU A 153 -2.65 1.82 -8.93
CA LEU A 153 -1.68 1.01 -9.64
C LEU A 153 -1.34 -0.20 -8.77
N LYS A 154 -1.83 -1.36 -9.18
CA LYS A 154 -1.67 -2.62 -8.45
C LYS A 154 -0.51 -3.42 -9.05
N PRO A 155 0.49 -3.84 -8.25
CA PRO A 155 1.58 -4.65 -8.77
C PRO A 155 1.08 -6.05 -9.13
N ASP A 156 1.35 -6.50 -10.36
CA ASP A 156 1.03 -7.85 -10.80
C ASP A 156 2.12 -8.88 -10.44
N SER A 157 1.89 -10.14 -10.79
CA SER A 157 2.85 -11.22 -10.55
C SER A 157 4.09 -11.16 -11.44
N ALA A 158 4.01 -10.49 -12.57
CA ALA A 158 5.12 -10.31 -13.51
C ALA A 158 5.99 -9.09 -13.20
N GLY A 159 5.61 -8.28 -12.20
CA GLY A 159 6.32 -7.06 -11.80
C GLY A 159 5.92 -5.82 -12.58
N PHE A 160 4.80 -5.89 -13.33
CA PHE A 160 4.18 -4.72 -13.94
C PHE A 160 3.12 -4.13 -13.02
N TRP A 161 2.72 -2.90 -13.33
CA TRP A 161 1.69 -2.19 -12.59
C TRP A 161 0.42 -2.11 -13.42
N LYS A 162 -0.67 -2.70 -12.91
CA LYS A 162 -1.98 -2.69 -13.55
C LYS A 162 -2.82 -1.56 -12.97
N LEU A 163 -3.36 -0.73 -13.86
CA LEU A 163 -4.30 0.32 -13.47
C LEU A 163 -5.64 -0.30 -13.09
N THR A 164 -6.18 0.13 -11.94
CA THR A 164 -7.51 -0.23 -11.45
C THR A 164 -8.28 1.06 -11.17
N ASP A 165 -9.39 1.24 -11.85
CA ASP A 165 -10.36 2.32 -11.70
C ASP A 165 -11.62 1.83 -10.97
N ALA A 166 -12.66 2.66 -10.93
CA ALA A 166 -13.91 2.32 -10.24
C ALA A 166 -14.61 1.07 -10.81
N GLU A 167 -14.56 0.87 -12.13
CA GLU A 167 -15.10 -0.34 -12.74
C GLU A 167 -14.26 -1.58 -12.38
N GLY A 168 -12.95 -1.42 -12.31
CA GLY A 168 -12.04 -2.48 -11.85
C GLY A 168 -12.29 -2.88 -10.40
N VAL A 169 -12.52 -1.91 -9.51
CA VAL A 169 -12.91 -2.18 -8.11
C VAL A 169 -14.23 -2.91 -8.05
N LYS A 170 -15.25 -2.44 -8.79
CA LYS A 170 -16.57 -3.08 -8.84
C LYS A 170 -16.52 -4.51 -9.39
N ALA A 171 -15.68 -4.74 -10.41
CA ALA A 171 -15.48 -6.08 -10.96
C ALA A 171 -14.80 -7.04 -9.97
N GLU A 172 -13.88 -6.54 -9.15
CA GLU A 172 -13.16 -7.35 -8.16
C GLU A 172 -13.99 -7.60 -6.88
N TRP A 173 -14.75 -6.61 -6.42
CA TRP A 173 -15.41 -6.64 -5.10
C TRP A 173 -16.94 -6.73 -5.16
N GLY A 174 -17.56 -6.60 -6.33
CA GLY A 174 -19.00 -6.62 -6.51
C GLY A 174 -19.72 -5.34 -6.08
N VAL A 175 -18.99 -4.38 -5.52
CA VAL A 175 -19.51 -3.08 -5.06
C VAL A 175 -18.62 -1.94 -5.61
N PRO A 176 -19.17 -0.74 -5.82
CA PRO A 176 -18.36 0.41 -6.21
C PRO A 176 -17.48 0.90 -5.04
N PRO A 177 -16.41 1.70 -5.32
CA PRO A 177 -15.44 2.14 -4.31
C PRO A 177 -16.05 2.78 -3.07
N GLU A 178 -17.08 3.60 -3.21
CA GLU A 178 -17.75 4.30 -2.11
C GLU A 178 -18.47 3.35 -1.13
N GLN A 179 -18.82 2.14 -1.55
CA GLN A 179 -19.43 1.11 -0.70
C GLN A 179 -18.41 0.11 -0.15
N LEU A 180 -17.17 0.15 -0.63
CA LEU A 180 -16.16 -0.83 -0.23
C LEU A 180 -15.87 -0.79 1.27
N LYS A 181 -15.82 0.40 1.86
CA LYS A 181 -15.63 0.57 3.30
C LYS A 181 -16.73 -0.16 4.11
N ASP A 182 -17.98 -0.04 3.69
CA ASP A 182 -19.11 -0.69 4.37
C ASP A 182 -19.03 -2.20 4.21
N LEU A 183 -18.69 -2.67 3.00
CA LEU A 183 -18.46 -4.09 2.74
C LEU A 183 -17.35 -4.66 3.63
N LEU A 184 -16.19 -4.02 3.69
CA LEU A 184 -15.06 -4.45 4.51
C LEU A 184 -15.39 -4.41 6.02
N SER A 185 -16.20 -3.44 6.45
CA SER A 185 -16.69 -3.37 7.84
C SER A 185 -17.56 -4.56 8.22
N LEU A 186 -18.34 -5.08 7.28
CA LEU A 186 -19.13 -6.30 7.47
C LEU A 186 -18.28 -7.57 7.42
N TYR A 187 -17.31 -7.61 6.53
CA TYR A 187 -16.40 -8.75 6.36
C TYR A 187 -15.45 -8.92 7.55
N GLY A 188 -15.02 -7.80 8.15
CA GLY A 188 -13.90 -7.77 9.08
C GLY A 188 -12.55 -7.92 8.36
N ASP A 189 -11.48 -7.85 9.14
CA ASP A 189 -10.11 -8.05 8.67
C ASP A 189 -9.30 -8.89 9.65
N SER A 190 -9.04 -10.14 9.29
CA SER A 190 -8.27 -11.06 10.12
C SER A 190 -6.80 -10.65 10.25
N ALA A 191 -6.24 -9.95 9.25
CA ALA A 191 -4.86 -9.46 9.28
C ALA A 191 -4.70 -8.31 10.30
N ASP A 192 -5.76 -7.52 10.49
CA ASP A 192 -5.81 -6.43 11.46
C ASP A 192 -6.53 -6.81 12.78
N ASN A 193 -6.90 -8.09 12.89
CA ASN A 193 -7.64 -8.62 14.05
C ASN A 193 -8.99 -7.94 14.25
N ILE A 194 -9.65 -7.53 13.16
CA ILE A 194 -10.98 -6.91 13.19
C ILE A 194 -12.02 -7.98 12.89
N PRO A 195 -12.91 -8.30 13.86
CA PRO A 195 -13.94 -9.30 13.63
C PRO A 195 -15.00 -8.78 12.64
N GLY A 196 -15.40 -9.63 11.70
CA GLY A 196 -16.56 -9.36 10.86
C GLY A 196 -17.88 -9.59 11.59
N VAL A 197 -18.98 -9.17 10.97
CA VAL A 197 -20.32 -9.42 11.48
C VAL A 197 -20.62 -10.92 11.44
N LYS A 198 -21.05 -11.48 12.57
CA LYS A 198 -21.48 -12.87 12.65
C LYS A 198 -22.86 -13.03 11.98
N ILE A 199 -22.86 -13.30 10.70
CA ILE A 199 -24.05 -13.72 9.97
C ILE A 199 -24.20 -15.24 10.13
N GLY A 200 -25.36 -15.68 10.61
CA GLY A 200 -25.64 -17.05 11.04
C GLY A 200 -25.27 -18.14 10.02
N ARG A 201 -25.48 -19.40 10.36
CA ARG A 201 -25.01 -20.61 9.66
C ARG A 201 -25.29 -20.71 8.14
N ALA A 202 -26.26 -19.98 7.63
CA ALA A 202 -26.62 -20.01 6.20
C ALA A 202 -25.56 -19.38 5.29
N SER A 203 -24.81 -18.36 5.75
CA SER A 203 -23.82 -17.65 4.94
C SER A 203 -22.44 -18.33 4.88
N CYS A 204 -22.20 -19.34 5.75
CA CYS A 204 -20.94 -20.08 5.73
C CYS A 204 -20.83 -21.07 4.56
N ARG A 205 -21.92 -21.34 3.82
CA ARG A 205 -21.94 -22.30 2.69
C ARG A 205 -21.68 -21.69 1.33
N GLU A 206 -21.68 -20.38 1.20
CA GLU A 206 -21.45 -19.69 -0.09
C GLU A 206 -20.01 -19.17 -0.30
N ARG A 207 -19.08 -19.58 0.56
CA ARG A 207 -17.65 -19.33 0.30
C ARG A 207 -17.07 -20.54 -0.44
N VAL A 208 -17.23 -20.55 -1.72
CA VAL A 208 -16.46 -21.39 -2.64
C VAL A 208 -15.58 -20.49 -3.49
#